data_0b8527b483e72c9bce2f2df2db7d44a4
#
_entry.id   0b8527b483e72c9bce2f2df2db7d44a4
#
_cell.length_a   1.000
_cell.length_b   1.000
_cell.length_c   1.000
_cell.angle_alpha   90.00
_cell.angle_beta   90.00
_cell.angle_gamma   90.00
#
_symmetry.space_group_name_H-M   'P 1'
#
loop_
_entity.id
_entity.type
_entity.pdbx_description
1 polymer ?
#
loop_
_entity_poly.entity_id
_entity_poly.type
_entity_poly.pdbx_seq_one_letter_code
_entity_poly.pdbx_strand_id
1 'polypeptide(L)'
;MKVLPQQLRLYAVTDRTWLNGRRLADVVAQAIDGGATFVQLREKCLDEHDLLAEAEELSTLCHFRHVPFVIDDNVEVALAAGADGVHVGQSDMAAKRARALLGPDKILGVSAHNAAEALAAQADGADYLGCGAAFVTGTKLDAHPVTAETMRAVTAAVNIPVVAIGG
;
A
#
# COMPACT_ATOMS: atom_id res chain seq x y z
N MET A 1 -4.26 -16.64 1.82
CA MET A 1 -4.45 -15.17 2.06
C MET A 1 -3.50 -14.76 3.16
N LYS A 2 -2.63 -13.80 2.89
CA LYS A 2 -1.56 -13.38 3.80
C LYS A 2 -1.92 -12.15 4.62
N VAL A 3 -2.91 -11.39 4.17
CA VAL A 3 -3.43 -10.23 4.88
C VAL A 3 -4.88 -10.48 5.29
N LEU A 4 -5.19 -10.22 6.56
CA LEU A 4 -6.54 -10.38 7.08
C LEU A 4 -7.32 -9.07 6.89
N PRO A 5 -8.64 -9.10 6.62
CA PRO A 5 -9.46 -7.89 6.49
C PRO A 5 -9.37 -6.96 7.71
N GLN A 6 -9.17 -7.51 8.91
CA GLN A 6 -9.01 -6.74 10.14
C GLN A 6 -7.75 -5.87 10.15
N GLN A 7 -6.68 -6.32 9.48
CA GLN A 7 -5.44 -5.57 9.35
C GLN A 7 -5.57 -4.38 8.39
N LEU A 8 -6.55 -4.39 7.50
CA LEU A 8 -6.80 -3.33 6.52
C LEU A 8 -7.84 -2.29 6.97
N ARG A 9 -8.31 -2.33 8.23
CA ARG A 9 -9.38 -1.44 8.72
C ARG A 9 -9.00 0.03 8.76
N LEU A 10 -7.77 0.33 9.15
CA LEU A 10 -7.23 1.69 9.16
C LEU A 10 -5.82 1.64 8.55
N TYR A 11 -5.77 1.94 7.26
CA TYR A 11 -4.58 1.84 6.45
C TYR A 11 -3.93 3.21 6.31
N ALA A 12 -2.80 3.42 6.97
CA ALA A 12 -2.03 4.66 6.88
C ALA A 12 -1.06 4.59 5.70
N VAL A 13 -1.14 5.58 4.82
CA VAL A 13 -0.15 5.81 3.75
C VAL A 13 0.63 7.07 4.09
N THR A 14 1.96 6.99 4.06
CA THR A 14 2.81 8.12 4.42
C THR A 14 2.78 9.20 3.34
N ASP A 15 2.87 10.46 3.77
CA ASP A 15 3.06 11.60 2.90
C ASP A 15 3.97 12.63 3.61
N ARG A 16 5.14 12.86 3.03
CA ARG A 16 6.15 13.78 3.57
C ARG A 16 5.68 15.22 3.67
N THR A 17 4.72 15.62 2.86
CA THR A 17 4.14 16.97 2.86
C THR A 17 3.60 17.38 4.23
N TRP A 18 3.12 16.43 5.03
CA TRP A 18 2.48 16.68 6.32
C TRP A 18 3.39 16.53 7.54
N LEU A 19 4.70 16.30 7.35
CA LEU A 19 5.62 16.09 8.47
C LEU A 19 5.81 17.34 9.34
N ASN A 20 5.79 18.54 8.75
CA ASN A 20 6.00 19.80 9.47
C ASN A 20 7.26 19.78 10.35
N GLY A 21 8.38 19.25 9.83
CA GLY A 21 9.65 19.12 10.52
C GLY A 21 9.78 17.94 11.47
N ARG A 22 8.75 17.10 11.61
CA ARG A 22 8.81 15.85 12.42
C ARG A 22 9.50 14.74 11.63
N ARG A 23 10.06 13.77 12.34
CA ARG A 23 10.54 12.54 11.71
C ARG A 23 9.36 11.68 11.25
N LEU A 24 9.51 11.01 10.11
CA LEU A 24 8.46 10.14 9.59
C LEU A 24 8.14 8.99 10.57
N ALA A 25 9.16 8.38 11.17
CA ALA A 25 8.98 7.32 12.15
C ALA A 25 8.14 7.75 13.37
N ASP A 26 8.31 9.00 13.85
CA ASP A 26 7.52 9.52 14.97
C ASP A 26 6.05 9.70 14.59
N VAL A 27 5.79 10.14 13.35
CA VAL A 27 4.42 10.29 12.83
C VAL A 27 3.76 8.93 12.63
N VAL A 28 4.48 7.95 12.09
CA VAL A 28 3.99 6.58 11.92
C VAL A 28 3.72 5.93 13.29
N ALA A 29 4.61 6.11 14.27
CA ALA A 29 4.38 5.62 15.64
C ALA A 29 3.08 6.20 16.23
N GLN A 30 2.85 7.53 16.09
CA GLN A 30 1.62 8.17 16.53
C GLN A 30 0.37 7.68 15.78
N ALA A 31 0.49 7.42 14.47
CA ALA A 31 -0.61 6.83 13.71
C ALA A 31 -0.98 5.43 14.20
N ILE A 32 0.02 4.60 14.51
CA ILE A 32 -0.18 3.26 15.09
C ILE A 32 -0.81 3.37 16.49
N ASP A 33 -0.33 4.27 17.34
CA ASP A 33 -0.91 4.53 18.68
C ASP A 33 -2.36 5.02 18.57
N GLY A 34 -2.69 5.76 17.50
CA GLY A 34 -4.05 6.20 17.14
C GLY A 34 -4.93 5.10 16.53
N GLY A 35 -4.40 3.89 16.31
CA GLY A 35 -5.16 2.73 15.85
C GLY A 35 -4.94 2.34 14.40
N ALA A 36 -3.93 2.87 13.70
CA ALA A 36 -3.57 2.38 12.37
C ALA A 36 -3.21 0.88 12.44
N THR A 37 -3.82 0.10 11.56
CA THR A 37 -3.70 -1.36 11.54
C THR A 37 -2.87 -1.88 10.37
N PHE A 38 -2.45 -0.99 9.46
CA PHE A 38 -1.60 -1.27 8.31
C PHE A 38 -0.84 -0.01 7.92
N VAL A 39 0.41 -0.11 7.48
CA VAL A 39 1.24 1.04 7.09
C VAL A 39 1.84 0.81 5.71
N GLN A 40 1.79 1.84 4.86
CA GLN A 40 2.49 1.90 3.58
C GLN A 40 3.46 3.07 3.58
N LEU A 41 4.73 2.81 3.32
CA LEU A 41 5.69 3.85 2.98
C LEU A 41 5.51 4.23 1.51
N ARG A 42 5.02 5.45 1.28
CA ARG A 42 4.95 6.07 -0.04
C ARG A 42 5.89 7.27 -0.06
N GLU A 43 6.97 7.14 -0.84
CA GLU A 43 7.98 8.16 -0.98
C GLU A 43 8.34 8.32 -2.47
N LYS A 44 8.34 9.56 -2.95
CA LYS A 44 8.56 9.86 -4.38
C LYS A 44 9.76 10.78 -4.64
N CYS A 45 10.40 11.25 -3.57
CA CYS A 45 11.41 12.31 -3.66
C CYS A 45 12.79 11.90 -3.14
N LEU A 46 12.90 10.78 -2.42
CA LEU A 46 14.18 10.28 -1.93
C LEU A 46 14.93 9.49 -3.03
N ASP A 47 16.24 9.52 -2.94
CA ASP A 47 17.05 8.55 -3.68
C ASP A 47 16.92 7.15 -3.05
N GLU A 48 17.44 6.14 -3.73
CA GLU A 48 17.27 4.74 -3.33
C GLU A 48 17.94 4.41 -1.99
N HIS A 49 19.09 5.04 -1.70
CA HIS A 49 19.81 4.84 -0.45
C HIS A 49 19.01 5.39 0.74
N ASP A 50 18.50 6.61 0.62
CA ASP A 50 17.73 7.26 1.67
C ASP A 50 16.35 6.59 1.84
N LEU A 51 15.74 6.15 0.74
CA LEU A 51 14.51 5.36 0.79
C LEU A 51 14.70 4.04 1.53
N LEU A 52 15.80 3.33 1.26
CA LEU A 52 16.11 2.08 1.96
C LEU A 52 16.31 2.30 3.46
N ALA A 53 17.08 3.31 3.85
CA ALA A 53 17.32 3.62 5.27
C ALA A 53 16.01 3.94 6.02
N GLU A 54 15.13 4.75 5.41
CA GLU A 54 13.81 5.07 5.98
C GLU A 54 12.89 3.83 6.03
N ALA A 55 12.93 2.99 5.00
CA ALA A 55 12.18 1.74 4.95
C ALA A 55 12.61 0.75 6.04
N GLU A 56 13.91 0.62 6.31
CA GLU A 56 14.45 -0.23 7.38
C GLU A 56 14.03 0.27 8.77
N GLU A 57 14.06 1.59 9.00
CA GLU A 57 13.60 2.19 10.26
C GLU A 57 12.10 1.90 10.48
N LEU A 58 11.26 2.13 9.46
CA LEU A 58 9.82 1.88 9.56
C LEU A 58 9.47 0.40 9.62
N SER A 59 10.21 -0.47 8.92
CA SER A 59 10.04 -1.92 9.01
C SER A 59 10.26 -2.39 10.45
N THR A 60 11.35 -1.95 11.08
CA THR A 60 11.67 -2.27 12.49
C THR A 60 10.57 -1.78 13.43
N LEU A 61 10.11 -0.53 13.27
CA LEU A 61 9.03 0.05 14.07
C LEU A 61 7.73 -0.75 13.94
N CYS A 62 7.30 -1.01 12.71
CA CYS A 62 6.03 -1.68 12.43
C CYS A 62 6.04 -3.13 12.91
N HIS A 63 7.14 -3.87 12.73
CA HIS A 63 7.30 -5.22 13.26
C HIS A 63 7.26 -5.25 14.79
N PHE A 64 7.93 -4.30 15.47
CA PHE A 64 7.87 -4.17 16.92
C PHE A 64 6.43 -3.93 17.42
N ARG A 65 5.64 -3.21 16.66
CA ARG A 65 4.22 -2.89 16.96
C ARG A 65 3.23 -3.93 16.43
N HIS A 66 3.69 -4.99 15.77
CA HIS A 66 2.87 -6.03 15.14
C HIS A 66 1.87 -5.48 14.11
N VAL A 67 2.26 -4.43 13.37
CA VAL A 67 1.49 -3.81 12.30
C VAL A 67 2.14 -4.15 10.96
N PRO A 68 1.42 -4.73 10.00
CA PRO A 68 1.96 -5.01 8.66
C PRO A 68 2.44 -3.75 7.97
N PHE A 69 3.59 -3.88 7.29
CA PHE A 69 4.28 -2.78 6.62
C PHE A 69 4.60 -3.14 5.17
N VAL A 70 4.21 -2.28 4.24
CA VAL A 70 4.51 -2.43 2.80
C VAL A 70 5.16 -1.18 2.22
N ILE A 71 5.89 -1.36 1.14
CA ILE A 71 6.52 -0.26 0.38
C ILE A 71 5.69 0.02 -0.88
N ASP A 72 5.55 1.28 -1.26
CA ASP A 72 4.92 1.70 -2.52
C ASP A 72 5.91 1.50 -3.69
N ASP A 73 5.46 0.81 -4.75
CA ASP A 73 6.09 0.59 -6.06
C ASP A 73 7.43 -0.20 -6.07
N ASN A 74 8.28 -0.07 -5.06
CA ASN A 74 9.65 -0.58 -5.10
C ASN A 74 9.80 -1.96 -4.43
N VAL A 75 9.77 -3.02 -5.25
CA VAL A 75 9.90 -4.41 -4.79
C VAL A 75 11.30 -4.69 -4.21
N GLU A 76 12.34 -4.10 -4.77
CA GLU A 76 13.73 -4.35 -4.36
C GLU A 76 13.99 -3.75 -2.97
N VAL A 77 13.54 -2.51 -2.74
CA VAL A 77 13.60 -1.88 -1.41
C VAL A 77 12.74 -2.64 -0.40
N ALA A 78 11.54 -3.12 -0.80
CA ALA A 78 10.70 -3.90 0.10
C ALA A 78 11.39 -5.19 0.59
N LEU A 79 12.09 -5.88 -0.30
CA LEU A 79 12.86 -7.08 0.04
C LEU A 79 14.08 -6.75 0.90
N ALA A 80 14.84 -5.72 0.54
CA ALA A 80 16.06 -5.31 1.25
C ALA A 80 15.75 -4.82 2.67
N ALA A 81 14.72 -3.99 2.85
CA ALA A 81 14.29 -3.48 4.16
C ALA A 81 13.56 -4.52 5.02
N GLY A 82 13.32 -5.73 4.51
CA GLY A 82 12.58 -6.75 5.23
C GLY A 82 11.09 -6.43 5.43
N ALA A 83 10.51 -5.52 4.63
CA ALA A 83 9.08 -5.20 4.70
C ALA A 83 8.20 -6.44 4.49
N ASP A 84 6.95 -6.40 4.96
CA ASP A 84 6.00 -7.51 4.79
C ASP A 84 5.56 -7.67 3.33
N GLY A 85 5.71 -6.63 2.50
CA GLY A 85 5.37 -6.70 1.09
C GLY A 85 5.47 -5.38 0.34
N VAL A 86 4.79 -5.31 -0.79
CA VAL A 86 4.76 -4.14 -1.68
C VAL A 86 3.32 -3.83 -2.10
N HIS A 87 3.07 -2.56 -2.41
CA HIS A 87 1.88 -2.11 -3.13
C HIS A 87 2.30 -1.54 -4.48
N VAL A 88 1.68 -1.97 -5.57
CA VAL A 88 1.98 -1.48 -6.93
C VAL A 88 0.75 -0.88 -7.59
N GLY A 89 0.95 0.19 -8.37
CA GLY A 89 -0.06 0.79 -9.23
C GLY A 89 -0.09 0.17 -10.63
N GLN A 90 -0.99 0.68 -11.48
CA GLN A 90 -1.18 0.18 -12.85
C GLN A 90 -0.03 0.56 -13.81
N SER A 91 0.71 1.62 -13.52
CA SER A 91 1.85 2.11 -14.30
C SER A 91 3.21 1.55 -13.82
N ASP A 92 3.21 0.85 -12.69
CA ASP A 92 4.41 0.37 -12.03
C ASP A 92 4.78 -1.05 -12.51
N MET A 93 5.53 -1.79 -11.69
CA MET A 93 5.84 -3.17 -12.02
C MET A 93 4.57 -4.01 -12.09
N ALA A 94 4.36 -4.73 -13.19
CA ALA A 94 3.20 -5.61 -13.35
C ALA A 94 3.06 -6.57 -12.15
N ALA A 95 1.85 -6.72 -11.62
CA ALA A 95 1.54 -7.51 -10.43
C ALA A 95 2.09 -8.93 -10.49
N LYS A 96 1.99 -9.59 -11.64
CA LYS A 96 2.56 -10.92 -11.89
C LYS A 96 4.08 -10.97 -11.69
N ARG A 97 4.80 -9.93 -12.15
CA ARG A 97 6.25 -9.84 -11.98
C ARG A 97 6.61 -9.54 -10.53
N ALA A 98 5.89 -8.62 -9.89
CA ALA A 98 6.07 -8.31 -8.47
C ALA A 98 5.87 -9.56 -7.61
N ARG A 99 4.81 -10.34 -7.87
CA ARG A 99 4.56 -11.62 -7.18
C ARG A 99 5.70 -12.63 -7.38
N ALA A 100 6.23 -12.72 -8.60
CA ALA A 100 7.36 -13.64 -8.90
C ALA A 100 8.63 -13.28 -8.10
N LEU A 101 8.92 -11.98 -7.92
CA LEU A 101 10.06 -11.50 -7.16
C LEU A 101 9.85 -11.61 -5.64
N LEU A 102 8.66 -11.25 -5.14
CA LEU A 102 8.30 -11.33 -3.72
C LEU A 102 8.22 -12.77 -3.19
N GLY A 103 8.00 -13.72 -4.08
CA GLY A 103 7.70 -15.10 -3.68
C GLY A 103 6.31 -15.25 -3.07
N PRO A 104 5.97 -16.46 -2.57
CA PRO A 104 4.62 -16.76 -2.12
C PRO A 104 4.27 -16.16 -0.75
N ASP A 105 5.20 -15.71 0.05
CA ASP A 105 4.98 -15.38 1.47
C ASP A 105 4.84 -13.88 1.78
N LYS A 106 5.29 -13.02 0.90
CA LYS A 106 5.15 -11.56 1.04
C LYS A 106 3.80 -11.06 0.56
N ILE A 107 3.34 -9.95 1.14
CA ILE A 107 2.08 -9.29 0.78
C ILE A 107 2.25 -8.55 -0.55
N LEU A 108 1.28 -8.71 -1.45
CA LEU A 108 1.16 -7.92 -2.67
C LEU A 108 -0.18 -7.16 -2.67
N GLY A 109 -0.12 -5.85 -2.55
CA GLY A 109 -1.23 -4.95 -2.82
C GLY A 109 -1.19 -4.45 -4.25
N VAL A 110 -2.36 -4.23 -4.85
CA VAL A 110 -2.47 -3.69 -6.21
C VAL A 110 -3.57 -2.63 -6.28
N SER A 111 -3.27 -1.49 -6.89
CA SER A 111 -4.29 -0.48 -7.21
C SER A 111 -5.21 -0.97 -8.33
N ALA A 112 -6.53 -0.78 -8.21
CA ALA A 112 -7.50 -1.09 -9.25
C ALA A 112 -8.58 0.01 -9.34
N HIS A 113 -8.90 0.45 -10.55
CA HIS A 113 -9.86 1.53 -10.83
C HIS A 113 -11.16 1.02 -11.46
N ASN A 114 -11.22 -0.25 -11.83
CA ASN A 114 -12.38 -0.92 -12.40
C ASN A 114 -12.34 -2.44 -12.14
N ALA A 115 -13.45 -3.12 -12.43
CA ALA A 115 -13.60 -4.55 -12.19
C ALA A 115 -12.63 -5.42 -13.03
N ALA A 116 -12.27 -4.99 -14.24
CA ALA A 116 -11.35 -5.74 -15.10
C ALA A 116 -9.93 -5.73 -14.51
N GLU A 117 -9.45 -4.56 -14.07
CA GLU A 117 -8.16 -4.44 -13.37
C GLU A 117 -8.14 -5.25 -12.06
N ALA A 118 -9.24 -5.22 -11.31
CA ALA A 118 -9.37 -5.97 -10.07
C ALA A 118 -9.26 -7.49 -10.29
N LEU A 119 -9.95 -8.03 -11.30
CA LEU A 119 -9.88 -9.44 -11.68
C LEU A 119 -8.47 -9.83 -12.13
N ALA A 120 -7.84 -9.01 -12.96
CA ALA A 120 -6.46 -9.24 -13.42
C ALA A 120 -5.49 -9.25 -12.24
N ALA A 121 -5.56 -8.27 -11.34
CA ALA A 121 -4.70 -8.19 -10.16
C ALA A 121 -4.87 -9.42 -9.23
N GLN A 122 -6.12 -9.86 -9.00
CA GLN A 122 -6.37 -11.08 -8.23
C GLN A 122 -5.79 -12.33 -8.91
N ALA A 123 -5.95 -12.46 -10.23
CA ALA A 123 -5.39 -13.58 -11.01
C ALA A 123 -3.85 -13.59 -10.99
N ASP A 124 -3.23 -12.41 -10.95
CA ASP A 124 -1.78 -12.22 -10.87
C ASP A 124 -1.22 -12.38 -9.44
N GLY A 125 -2.08 -12.68 -8.45
CA GLY A 125 -1.69 -13.04 -7.10
C GLY A 125 -1.68 -11.88 -6.10
N ALA A 126 -2.46 -10.82 -6.32
CA ALA A 126 -2.69 -9.79 -5.31
C ALA A 126 -3.37 -10.39 -4.06
N ASP A 127 -2.95 -9.93 -2.88
CA ASP A 127 -3.53 -10.30 -1.58
C ASP A 127 -4.64 -9.32 -1.16
N TYR A 128 -4.59 -8.08 -1.63
CA TYR A 128 -5.64 -7.06 -1.45
C TYR A 128 -5.57 -6.02 -2.59
N LEU A 129 -6.64 -5.26 -2.74
CA LEU A 129 -6.71 -4.16 -3.69
C LEU A 129 -6.85 -2.81 -2.99
N GLY A 130 -6.20 -1.78 -3.54
CA GLY A 130 -6.49 -0.38 -3.28
C GLY A 130 -7.41 0.16 -4.36
N CYS A 131 -8.61 0.61 -4.03
CA CYS A 131 -9.55 1.19 -4.98
C CYS A 131 -9.78 2.68 -4.67
N GLY A 132 -9.39 3.54 -5.57
CA GLY A 132 -9.45 5.00 -5.39
C GLY A 132 -9.23 5.75 -6.71
N ALA A 133 -9.34 7.10 -6.68
CA ALA A 133 -9.62 7.90 -5.48
C ALA A 133 -11.12 7.90 -5.14
N ALA A 134 -11.48 7.60 -3.88
CA ALA A 134 -12.87 7.65 -3.43
C ALA A 134 -13.40 9.10 -3.37
N PHE A 135 -12.51 10.06 -3.08
CA PHE A 135 -12.75 11.49 -3.12
C PHE A 135 -11.60 12.20 -3.84
N VAL A 136 -11.83 13.43 -4.28
CA VAL A 136 -10.77 14.26 -4.88
C VAL A 136 -9.64 14.45 -3.88
N THR A 137 -8.41 14.20 -4.31
CA THR A 137 -7.21 14.29 -3.46
C THR A 137 -6.11 15.10 -4.16
N GLY A 138 -5.32 15.81 -3.36
CA GLY A 138 -4.12 16.50 -3.84
C GLY A 138 -2.84 15.66 -3.79
N THR A 139 -2.88 14.47 -3.16
CA THR A 139 -1.70 13.62 -2.94
C THR A 139 -1.28 12.86 -4.20
N LYS A 140 -2.23 12.48 -5.05
CA LYS A 140 -1.99 11.82 -6.33
C LYS A 140 -2.74 12.59 -7.41
N LEU A 141 -2.03 13.47 -8.15
CA LEU A 141 -2.61 14.42 -9.09
C LEU A 141 -3.25 13.78 -10.34
N ASP A 142 -2.85 12.57 -10.68
CA ASP A 142 -3.37 11.76 -11.78
C ASP A 142 -4.51 10.81 -11.37
N ALA A 143 -4.90 10.83 -10.10
CA ALA A 143 -5.99 10.00 -9.62
C ALA A 143 -7.35 10.57 -10.06
N HIS A 144 -8.08 9.80 -10.88
CA HIS A 144 -9.46 10.10 -11.19
C HIS A 144 -10.40 9.53 -10.13
N PRO A 145 -11.39 10.32 -9.65
CA PRO A 145 -12.35 9.82 -8.68
C PRO A 145 -13.11 8.60 -9.21
N VAL A 146 -13.16 7.54 -8.43
CA VAL A 146 -14.02 6.38 -8.71
C VAL A 146 -15.40 6.61 -8.11
N THR A 147 -16.44 6.25 -8.85
CA THR A 147 -17.82 6.37 -8.36
C THR A 147 -18.13 5.27 -7.33
N ALA A 148 -19.16 5.49 -6.51
CA ALA A 148 -19.65 4.45 -5.61
C ALA A 148 -20.11 3.20 -6.36
N GLU A 149 -20.60 3.34 -7.60
CA GLU A 149 -20.96 2.22 -8.48
C GLU A 149 -19.71 1.44 -8.91
N THR A 150 -18.67 2.13 -9.34
CA THR A 150 -17.37 1.51 -9.68
C THR A 150 -16.79 0.77 -8.47
N MET A 151 -16.81 1.38 -7.28
CA MET A 151 -16.34 0.75 -6.05
C MET A 151 -17.11 -0.56 -5.73
N ARG A 152 -18.44 -0.55 -5.88
CA ARG A 152 -19.26 -1.75 -5.72
C ARG A 152 -18.92 -2.82 -6.77
N ALA A 153 -18.73 -2.42 -8.03
CA ALA A 153 -18.37 -3.34 -9.10
C ALA A 153 -17.00 -4.00 -8.86
N VAL A 154 -16.00 -3.23 -8.43
CA VAL A 154 -14.68 -3.75 -8.03
C VAL A 154 -14.82 -4.75 -6.89
N THR A 155 -15.51 -4.37 -5.81
CA THR A 155 -15.69 -5.22 -4.63
C THR A 155 -16.46 -6.51 -4.94
N ALA A 156 -17.45 -6.46 -5.84
CA ALA A 156 -18.23 -7.62 -6.23
C ALA A 156 -17.47 -8.57 -7.18
N ALA A 157 -16.45 -8.08 -7.88
CA ALA A 157 -15.70 -8.86 -8.87
C ALA A 157 -14.67 -9.79 -8.24
N VAL A 158 -14.20 -9.53 -7.02
CA VAL A 158 -13.06 -10.24 -6.40
C VAL A 158 -13.42 -10.86 -5.06
N ASN A 159 -12.59 -11.82 -4.63
CA ASN A 159 -12.72 -12.48 -3.32
C ASN A 159 -11.64 -12.04 -2.31
N ILE A 160 -10.74 -11.15 -2.74
CA ILE A 160 -9.71 -10.56 -1.88
C ILE A 160 -10.20 -9.22 -1.31
N PRO A 161 -9.69 -8.78 -0.15
CA PRO A 161 -10.09 -7.51 0.45
C PRO A 161 -9.86 -6.30 -0.48
N VAL A 162 -10.77 -5.34 -0.42
CA VAL A 162 -10.65 -4.06 -1.14
C VAL A 162 -10.63 -2.91 -0.12
N VAL A 163 -9.62 -2.06 -0.21
CA VAL A 163 -9.45 -0.85 0.59
C VAL A 163 -9.88 0.35 -0.24
N ALA A 164 -10.82 1.14 0.27
CA ALA A 164 -11.16 2.44 -0.32
C ALA A 164 -10.11 3.47 0.11
N ILE A 165 -9.56 4.22 -0.85
CA ILE A 165 -8.51 5.21 -0.61
C ILE A 165 -8.74 6.48 -1.42
N GLY A 166 -8.20 7.59 -0.94
CA GLY A 166 -8.26 8.92 -1.60
C GLY A 166 -9.31 9.83 -0.98
N GLY A 167 -8.84 11.02 -0.55
CA GLY A 167 -9.62 12.07 0.10
C GLY A 167 -8.90 12.75 1.24
#